data_985d0bf5cd8757b8722a5360288dbc03
#
_entry.id   985d0bf5cd8757b8722a5360288dbc03
#
_cell.length_a   1.000
_cell.length_b   1.000
_cell.length_c   1.000
_cell.angle_alpha   90.00
_cell.angle_beta   90.00
_cell.angle_gamma   90.00
#
_symmetry.space_group_name_H-M   'P 1'
#
loop_
_entity.id
_entity.type
_entity.pdbx_description
1 polymer ?
#
loop_
_entity_poly.entity_id
_entity_poly.type
_entity_poly.pdbx_seq_one_letter_code
_entity_poly.pdbx_strand_id
1 'polypeptide(L)'
;MFVSYGILIVFMFFSDIKIFARITLSPLTVFAIVTFFRKIFNRPRPYEKFATTSVFGKNKKGESMPSRHTACAFIIAMAFMYVSIPLGIAYLIISALIMISRVLAGVHFISDVIAGMAISLLYGYFSFFII
;
A
#
# COMPACT_ATOMS: atom_id res chain seq x y z
N MET A 1 8.74 -7.12 -3.69
CA MET A 1 7.97 -6.92 -2.43
C MET A 1 6.86 -7.96 -2.25
N PHE A 2 5.96 -8.14 -3.21
CA PHE A 2 4.87 -9.11 -3.07
C PHE A 2 5.32 -10.56 -2.96
N VAL A 3 6.37 -10.95 -3.69
CA VAL A 3 6.91 -12.32 -3.60
C VAL A 3 7.47 -12.59 -2.21
N SER A 4 8.27 -11.68 -1.67
CA SER A 4 8.82 -11.81 -0.32
C SER A 4 7.73 -11.79 0.76
N TYR A 5 6.69 -11.00 0.57
CA TYR A 5 5.51 -11.01 1.44
C TYR A 5 4.78 -12.36 1.40
N GLY A 6 4.62 -12.93 0.20
CA GLY A 6 4.04 -14.27 0.05
C GLY A 6 4.86 -15.34 0.77
N ILE A 7 6.18 -15.28 0.68
CA ILE A 7 7.07 -16.19 1.42
C ILE A 7 6.89 -16.01 2.93
N LEU A 8 6.80 -14.78 3.41
CA LEU A 8 6.57 -14.51 4.82
C LEU A 8 5.24 -15.11 5.31
N ILE A 9 4.18 -14.96 4.53
CA ILE A 9 2.86 -15.52 4.86
C ILE A 9 2.95 -17.04 5.00
N VAL A 10 3.55 -17.72 4.02
CA VAL A 10 3.70 -19.18 4.05
C VAL A 10 4.53 -19.63 5.24
N PHE A 11 5.65 -18.94 5.50
CA PHE A 11 6.51 -19.25 6.64
C PHE A 11 5.76 -19.09 7.96
N MET A 12 5.00 -18.03 8.14
CA MET A 12 4.28 -17.78 9.39
C MET A 12 3.07 -18.71 9.56
N PHE A 13 2.48 -19.17 8.48
CA PHE A 13 1.41 -20.18 8.55
C PHE A 13 1.87 -21.44 9.29
N PHE A 14 3.09 -21.87 9.05
CA PHE A 14 3.66 -23.05 9.69
C PHE A 14 4.33 -22.77 11.03
N SER A 15 4.69 -21.52 11.31
CA SER A 15 5.46 -21.15 12.50
C SER A 15 4.59 -20.56 13.62
N ASP A 16 3.71 -19.61 13.29
CA ASP A 16 2.85 -18.94 14.27
C ASP A 16 1.57 -18.46 13.60
N ILE A 17 0.48 -19.17 13.91
CA ILE A 17 -0.84 -18.89 13.30
C ILE A 17 -1.39 -17.51 13.70
N LYS A 18 -1.05 -16.99 14.88
CA LYS A 18 -1.51 -15.67 15.31
C LYS A 18 -0.84 -14.57 14.51
N ILE A 19 0.47 -14.67 14.30
CA ILE A 19 1.21 -13.74 13.44
C ILE A 19 0.73 -13.87 12.00
N PHE A 20 0.55 -15.09 11.50
CA PHE A 20 0.00 -15.34 10.18
C PHE A 20 -1.34 -14.62 9.98
N ALA A 21 -2.28 -14.78 10.91
CA ALA A 21 -3.58 -14.13 10.81
C ALA A 21 -3.44 -12.60 10.74
N ARG A 22 -2.59 -12.03 11.59
CA ARG A 22 -2.39 -10.59 11.67
C ARG A 22 -1.76 -10.02 10.41
N ILE A 23 -0.69 -10.62 9.90
CA ILE A 23 0.00 -10.14 8.69
C ILE A 23 -0.81 -10.36 7.42
N THR A 24 -1.80 -11.23 7.44
CA THR A 24 -2.70 -11.50 6.32
C THR A 24 -3.92 -10.59 6.35
N LEU A 25 -4.59 -10.49 7.49
CA LEU A 25 -5.84 -9.74 7.63
C LEU A 25 -5.63 -8.24 7.56
N SER A 26 -4.53 -7.72 8.10
CA SER A 26 -4.29 -6.27 8.11
C SER A 26 -4.11 -5.68 6.71
N PRO A 27 -3.27 -6.24 5.83
CA PRO A 27 -3.20 -5.75 4.45
C PRO A 27 -4.51 -5.91 3.67
N LEU A 28 -5.25 -6.99 3.88
CA LEU A 28 -6.56 -7.18 3.25
C LEU A 28 -7.55 -6.09 3.69
N THR A 29 -7.55 -5.75 4.96
CA THR A 29 -8.43 -4.69 5.50
C THR A 29 -8.07 -3.33 4.91
N VAL A 30 -6.79 -2.98 4.82
CA VAL A 30 -6.34 -1.73 4.20
C VAL A 30 -6.71 -1.71 2.72
N PHE A 31 -6.53 -2.80 2.01
CA PHE A 31 -6.93 -2.90 0.61
C PHE A 31 -8.42 -2.63 0.42
N ALA A 32 -9.26 -3.21 1.28
CA ALA A 32 -10.70 -3.00 1.25
C ALA A 32 -11.08 -1.55 1.56
N ILE A 33 -10.48 -0.95 2.59
CA ILE A 33 -10.71 0.44 2.98
C ILE A 33 -10.34 1.39 1.83
N VAL A 34 -9.17 1.21 1.25
CA VAL A 34 -8.69 2.06 0.16
C VAL A 34 -9.57 1.90 -1.08
N THR A 35 -9.97 0.67 -1.42
CA THR A 35 -10.85 0.42 -2.55
C THR A 35 -12.21 1.10 -2.36
N PHE A 36 -12.75 1.07 -1.16
CA PHE A 36 -14.00 1.75 -0.81
C PHE A 36 -13.90 3.28 -1.00
N PHE A 37 -12.86 3.90 -0.45
CA PHE A 37 -12.66 5.33 -0.60
C PHE A 37 -12.38 5.75 -2.04
N ARG A 38 -11.70 4.93 -2.82
CA ARG A 38 -11.46 5.21 -4.23
C ARG A 38 -12.77 5.33 -5.03
N LYS A 39 -13.73 4.49 -4.73
CA LYS A 39 -15.05 4.53 -5.38
C LYS A 39 -15.85 5.76 -4.96
N ILE A 40 -15.75 6.17 -3.68
CA ILE A 40 -16.45 7.34 -3.16
C ILE A 40 -15.87 8.63 -3.76
N PHE A 41 -14.57 8.82 -3.67
CA PHE A 41 -13.92 10.04 -4.14
C PHE A 41 -13.83 10.12 -5.65
N ASN A 42 -13.65 9.00 -6.32
CA ASN A 42 -13.57 8.87 -7.78
C ASN A 42 -12.78 10.02 -8.44
N ARG A 43 -11.62 10.36 -7.86
CA ARG A 43 -10.81 11.48 -8.28
C ARG A 43 -10.16 11.20 -9.64
N PRO A 44 -10.18 12.16 -10.59
CA PRO A 44 -9.48 11.98 -11.87
C PRO A 44 -7.97 11.86 -11.66
N ARG A 45 -7.31 11.09 -12.52
CA ARG A 45 -5.87 10.89 -12.49
C ARG A 45 -5.14 12.03 -13.18
N PRO A 46 -3.82 12.26 -12.89
CA PRO A 46 -3.07 13.33 -13.53
C PRO A 46 -3.10 13.29 -15.04
N TYR A 47 -2.95 12.11 -15.66
CA TYR A 47 -2.97 12.01 -17.12
C TYR A 47 -4.34 12.31 -17.73
N GLU A 48 -5.45 12.12 -17.01
CA GLU A 48 -6.79 12.52 -17.44
C GLU A 48 -6.95 14.04 -17.38
N LYS A 49 -6.54 14.64 -16.24
CA LYS A 49 -6.71 16.07 -15.98
C LYS A 49 -5.88 16.94 -16.93
N PHE A 50 -4.66 16.49 -17.28
CA PHE A 50 -3.73 17.24 -18.13
C PHE A 50 -3.70 16.74 -19.58
N ALA A 51 -4.58 15.79 -19.95
CA ALA A 51 -4.67 15.19 -21.29
C ALA A 51 -3.32 14.63 -21.77
N THR A 52 -2.54 14.05 -20.85
CA THR A 52 -1.24 13.43 -21.13
C THR A 52 -1.34 11.91 -21.06
N THR A 53 -0.29 11.21 -21.50
CA THR A 53 -0.19 9.76 -21.41
C THR A 53 0.66 9.39 -20.21
N SER A 54 0.26 8.37 -19.44
CA SER A 54 1.09 7.88 -18.35
C SER A 54 2.30 7.10 -18.88
N VAL A 55 3.38 7.08 -18.09
CA VAL A 55 4.60 6.32 -18.42
C VAL A 55 4.31 4.83 -18.59
N PHE A 56 3.32 4.30 -17.86
CA PHE A 56 2.94 2.89 -17.93
C PHE A 56 1.85 2.58 -18.97
N GLY A 57 1.44 3.56 -19.79
CA GLY A 57 0.40 3.39 -20.78
C GLY A 57 -0.97 3.07 -20.19
N LYS A 58 -1.25 3.47 -18.96
CA LYS A 58 -2.54 3.21 -18.29
C LYS A 58 -3.65 4.10 -18.87
N ASN A 59 -4.81 3.49 -19.11
CA ASN A 59 -6.01 4.16 -19.63
C ASN A 59 -7.15 4.22 -18.61
N LYS A 60 -6.95 3.70 -17.41
CA LYS A 60 -7.99 3.69 -16.37
C LYS A 60 -8.37 5.12 -15.99
N LYS A 61 -9.68 5.41 -16.00
CA LYS A 61 -10.24 6.71 -15.64
C LYS A 61 -10.74 6.71 -14.21
N GLY A 62 -10.50 7.82 -13.50
CA GLY A 62 -10.96 8.02 -12.14
C GLY A 62 -10.29 7.12 -11.11
N GLU A 63 -10.87 7.09 -9.92
CA GLU A 63 -10.43 6.26 -8.80
C GLU A 63 -8.94 6.44 -8.45
N SER A 64 -8.45 7.69 -8.48
CA SER A 64 -7.05 7.99 -8.20
C SER A 64 -6.72 7.98 -6.70
N MET A 65 -7.59 8.48 -5.86
CA MET A 65 -7.33 8.69 -4.43
C MET A 65 -8.15 7.72 -3.57
N PRO A 66 -7.54 7.08 -2.55
CA PRO A 66 -6.10 7.00 -2.27
C PRO A 66 -5.38 6.01 -3.19
N SER A 67 -4.03 6.07 -3.23
CA SER A 67 -3.23 5.14 -4.04
C SER A 67 -3.19 3.75 -3.41
N ARG A 68 -3.70 2.73 -4.11
CA ARG A 68 -3.66 1.34 -3.64
C ARG A 68 -2.24 0.77 -3.58
N HIS A 69 -1.42 1.07 -4.59
CA HIS A 69 -0.05 0.58 -4.62
C HIS A 69 0.74 1.11 -3.43
N THR A 70 0.62 2.39 -3.14
CA THR A 70 1.26 3.02 -1.98
C THR A 70 0.72 2.43 -0.67
N ALA A 71 -0.59 2.33 -0.52
CA ALA A 71 -1.21 1.78 0.68
C ALA A 71 -0.77 0.33 0.93
N CYS A 72 -0.82 -0.52 -0.09
CA CYS A 72 -0.39 -1.91 0.03
C CYS A 72 1.10 -2.02 0.36
N ALA A 73 1.95 -1.21 -0.28
CA ALA A 73 3.38 -1.22 -0.01
C ALA A 73 3.67 -0.88 1.45
N PHE A 74 3.08 0.18 1.98
CA PHE A 74 3.33 0.59 3.36
C PHE A 74 2.77 -0.38 4.39
N ILE A 75 1.58 -0.95 4.18
CA ILE A 75 1.04 -1.93 5.14
C ILE A 75 1.84 -3.24 5.13
N ILE A 76 2.34 -3.66 3.98
CA ILE A 76 3.24 -4.82 3.88
C ILE A 76 4.56 -4.53 4.61
N ALA A 77 5.12 -3.32 4.45
CA ALA A 77 6.30 -2.91 5.18
C ALA A 77 6.07 -2.95 6.70
N MET A 78 4.90 -2.53 7.17
CA MET A 78 4.52 -2.62 8.58
C MET A 78 4.40 -4.08 9.04
N ALA A 79 3.90 -4.97 8.19
CA ALA A 79 3.86 -6.40 8.50
C ALA A 79 5.27 -6.98 8.69
N PHE A 80 6.21 -6.62 7.82
CA PHE A 80 7.61 -7.00 8.00
C PHE A 80 8.21 -6.42 9.27
N MET A 81 7.90 -5.16 9.59
CA MET A 81 8.38 -4.52 10.81
C MET A 81 7.86 -5.21 12.08
N TYR A 82 6.64 -5.72 12.03
CA TYR A 82 6.08 -6.49 13.14
C TYR A 82 6.87 -7.79 13.40
N VAL A 83 7.38 -8.41 12.34
CA VAL A 83 8.18 -9.64 12.43
C VAL A 83 9.66 -9.33 12.71
N SER A 84 10.22 -8.33 12.03
CA SER A 84 11.63 -7.93 12.15
C SER A 84 11.78 -6.45 11.85
N ILE A 85 12.27 -5.67 12.83
CA ILE A 85 12.45 -4.22 12.66
C ILE A 85 13.40 -3.87 11.52
N PRO A 86 14.60 -4.50 11.37
CA PRO A 86 15.49 -4.20 10.24
C PRO A 86 14.83 -4.44 8.87
N LEU A 87 14.11 -5.54 8.71
CA LEU A 87 13.38 -5.83 7.47
C LEU A 87 12.28 -4.81 7.23
N GLY A 88 11.55 -4.42 8.28
CA GLY A 88 10.51 -3.40 8.18
C GLY A 88 11.05 -2.06 7.70
N ILE A 89 12.19 -1.63 8.23
CA ILE A 89 12.85 -0.39 7.79
C ILE A 89 13.24 -0.47 6.31
N ALA A 90 13.84 -1.57 5.87
CA ALA A 90 14.21 -1.78 4.48
C ALA A 90 12.97 -1.69 3.56
N TYR A 91 11.87 -2.34 3.94
CA TYR A 91 10.64 -2.30 3.16
C TYR A 91 9.92 -0.96 3.21
N LEU A 92 10.06 -0.18 4.28
CA LEU A 92 9.58 1.20 4.31
C LEU A 92 10.30 2.07 3.28
N ILE A 93 11.61 1.89 3.14
CA ILE A 93 12.40 2.60 2.12
C ILE A 93 11.91 2.20 0.71
N ILE A 94 11.72 0.92 0.46
CA ILE A 94 11.18 0.42 -0.82
C ILE A 94 9.78 1.00 -1.06
N SER A 95 8.95 1.07 -0.05
CA SER A 95 7.60 1.65 -0.15
C SER A 95 7.63 3.12 -0.52
N ALA A 96 8.56 3.88 0.05
CA ALA A 96 8.75 5.29 -0.31
C ALA A 96 9.18 5.44 -1.77
N LEU A 97 10.06 4.56 -2.27
CA LEU A 97 10.45 4.56 -3.68
C LEU A 97 9.26 4.23 -4.60
N ILE A 98 8.43 3.28 -4.22
CA ILE A 98 7.20 2.95 -4.96
C ILE A 98 6.27 4.18 -4.99
N MET A 99 6.07 4.83 -3.85
CA MET A 99 5.26 6.04 -3.74
C MET A 99 5.72 7.13 -4.70
N ILE A 100 7.02 7.42 -4.71
CA ILE A 100 7.62 8.43 -5.59
C ILE A 100 7.43 8.03 -7.06
N SER A 101 7.64 6.76 -7.40
CA SER A 101 7.49 6.29 -8.78
C SER A 101 6.06 6.47 -9.31
N ARG A 102 5.04 6.31 -8.46
CA ARG A 102 3.64 6.48 -8.86
C ARG A 102 3.34 7.94 -9.24
N VAL A 103 3.93 8.89 -8.53
CA VAL A 103 3.78 10.33 -8.84
C VAL A 103 4.54 10.67 -10.11
N LEU A 104 5.80 10.23 -10.23
CA LEU A 104 6.64 10.51 -11.41
C LEU A 104 6.07 9.88 -12.68
N ALA A 105 5.41 8.74 -12.58
CA ALA A 105 4.75 8.09 -13.71
C ALA A 105 3.47 8.80 -14.19
N GLY A 106 2.97 9.78 -13.44
CA GLY A 106 1.77 10.54 -13.80
C GLY A 106 0.46 9.80 -13.55
N VAL A 107 0.46 8.73 -12.77
CA VAL A 107 -0.75 7.93 -12.48
C VAL A 107 -1.44 8.34 -11.19
N HIS A 108 -0.76 9.09 -10.32
CA HIS A 108 -1.31 9.61 -9.07
C HIS A 108 -0.79 11.01 -8.76
N PHE A 109 -1.62 11.80 -8.05
CA PHE A 109 -1.19 13.05 -7.45
C PHE A 109 -0.43 12.77 -6.14
N ILE A 110 0.35 13.77 -5.67
CA ILE A 110 1.06 13.69 -4.38
C ILE A 110 0.08 13.41 -3.24
N SER A 111 -1.08 14.08 -3.24
CA SER A 111 -2.12 13.85 -2.22
C SER A 111 -2.67 12.42 -2.23
N ASP A 112 -2.76 11.78 -3.39
CA ASP A 112 -3.23 10.39 -3.50
C ASP A 112 -2.30 9.41 -2.77
N VAL A 113 -1.00 9.56 -2.98
CA VAL A 113 0.00 8.69 -2.37
C VAL A 113 0.19 8.98 -0.89
N ILE A 114 0.11 10.25 -0.48
CA ILE A 114 0.16 10.63 0.94
C ILE A 114 -1.04 10.06 1.68
N ALA A 115 -2.24 10.12 1.09
CA ALA A 115 -3.43 9.53 1.68
C ALA A 115 -3.30 8.01 1.85
N GLY A 116 -2.79 7.32 0.84
CA GLY A 116 -2.54 5.87 0.92
C GLY A 116 -1.52 5.52 2.01
N MET A 117 -0.42 6.26 2.07
CA MET A 117 0.61 6.10 3.11
C MET A 117 0.02 6.33 4.51
N ALA A 118 -0.72 7.43 4.71
CA ALA A 118 -1.30 7.78 6.00
C ALA A 118 -2.27 6.70 6.50
N ILE A 119 -3.16 6.23 5.64
CA ILE A 119 -4.10 5.16 5.99
C ILE A 119 -3.35 3.90 6.44
N SER A 120 -2.34 3.49 5.69
CA SER A 120 -1.58 2.28 5.98
C SER A 120 -0.76 2.38 7.25
N LEU A 121 -0.08 3.52 7.47
CA LEU A 121 0.73 3.72 8.67
C LEU A 121 -0.15 3.79 9.92
N LEU A 122 -1.25 4.51 9.88
CA LEU A 122 -2.18 4.62 11.01
C LEU A 122 -2.82 3.28 11.33
N TYR A 123 -3.38 2.62 10.34
CA TYR A 123 -4.00 1.31 10.52
C TYR A 123 -2.98 0.25 10.95
N GLY A 124 -1.81 0.24 10.32
CA GLY A 124 -0.75 -0.71 10.64
C GLY A 124 -0.22 -0.52 12.05
N TYR A 125 0.01 0.71 12.47
CA TYR A 125 0.41 0.98 13.85
C TYR A 125 -0.63 0.45 14.84
N PHE A 126 -1.89 0.75 14.61
CA PHE A 126 -2.99 0.29 15.46
C PHE A 126 -3.08 -1.24 15.47
N SER A 127 -3.08 -1.86 14.28
CA SER A 127 -3.29 -3.30 14.12
C SER A 127 -2.13 -4.15 14.63
N PHE A 128 -0.90 -3.71 14.38
CA PHE A 128 0.29 -4.51 14.71
C PHE A 128 0.85 -4.23 16.10
N PHE A 129 0.74 -3.01 16.60
CA PHE A 129 1.44 -2.59 17.81
C PHE A 129 0.52 -2.23 18.98
N ILE A 130 -0.76 -1.97 18.76
CA ILE A 130 -1.73 -1.66 19.83
C ILE A 130 -2.62 -2.84 20.16
N ILE A 131 -3.21 -3.47 19.13
CA ILE A 131 -4.01 -4.68 19.31
C ILE A 131 -3.09 -5.90 19.39
#